data_4f48bb239915a41c933aa755337392e3
#
_entry.id   4f48bb239915a41c933aa755337392e3
#
_cell.length_a   1.000
_cell.length_b   1.000
_cell.length_c   1.000
_cell.angle_alpha   90.00
_cell.angle_beta   90.00
_cell.angle_gamma   90.00
#
_symmetry.space_group_name_H-M   'P 1'
#
loop_
_entity.id
_entity.type
_entity.pdbx_description
1 polymer ?
#
loop_
_entity_poly.entity_id
_entity_poly.type
_entity_poly.pdbx_seq_one_letter_code
_entity_poly.pdbx_strand_id
1 'polypeptide(L)'
;MFQVIKRDGSKADFTLTKINDAIMKAFTATQMSYNNDIIDLLALRVTADFQKKVENDEIHVEDIQDSVERVLGQAGYEEVAKAYILYRKQREKMRAMKSTILDYKEIVNSYVK
;
A
#
# COMPACT_ATOMS: atom_id res chain seq x y z
N MET A 1 -5.05 -11.06 -15.99
CA MET A 1 -4.38 -10.34 -14.91
C MET A 1 -4.80 -8.89 -14.95
N PHE A 2 -5.11 -8.29 -13.81
CA PHE A 2 -5.62 -6.92 -13.77
C PHE A 2 -4.50 -5.93 -13.45
N GLN A 3 -4.78 -4.64 -13.71
CA GLN A 3 -3.84 -3.55 -13.46
C GLN A 3 -4.27 -2.71 -12.28
N VAL A 4 -3.30 -2.14 -11.58
CA VAL A 4 -3.53 -1.24 -10.46
C VAL A 4 -3.35 0.21 -10.93
N ILE A 5 -4.34 1.05 -10.66
CA ILE A 5 -4.27 2.47 -10.95
C ILE A 5 -3.69 3.16 -9.72
N LYS A 6 -2.51 3.75 -9.88
CA LYS A 6 -1.82 4.47 -8.81
C LYS A 6 -2.43 5.85 -8.60
N ARG A 7 -2.06 6.51 -7.51
CA ARG A 7 -2.61 7.82 -7.13
C ARG A 7 -2.37 8.89 -8.19
N ASP A 8 -1.24 8.80 -8.91
CA ASP A 8 -0.90 9.74 -9.97
C ASP A 8 -1.60 9.42 -11.31
N GLY A 9 -2.43 8.39 -11.33
CA GLY A 9 -3.14 7.94 -12.53
C GLY A 9 -2.38 6.94 -13.38
N SER A 10 -1.11 6.68 -13.06
CA SER A 10 -0.34 5.67 -13.79
C SER A 10 -0.83 4.26 -13.47
N LYS A 11 -0.58 3.31 -14.36
CA LYS A 11 -1.01 1.93 -14.21
C LYS A 11 0.18 1.00 -14.10
N ALA A 12 0.02 -0.03 -13.28
CA ALA A 12 1.03 -1.07 -13.09
C ALA A 12 0.34 -2.42 -12.98
N ASP A 13 1.04 -3.48 -13.36
CA ASP A 13 0.50 -4.83 -13.20
C ASP A 13 0.39 -5.17 -11.71
N PHE A 14 -0.68 -5.87 -11.36
CA PHE A 14 -0.86 -6.35 -10.00
C PHE A 14 0.17 -7.44 -9.69
N THR A 15 0.80 -7.35 -8.51
CA THR A 15 1.68 -8.39 -8.00
C THR A 15 1.32 -8.70 -6.55
N LEU A 16 1.08 -9.98 -6.27
CA LEU A 16 0.74 -10.43 -4.91
C LEU A 16 1.89 -10.18 -3.94
N THR A 17 3.12 -10.24 -4.43
CA THR A 17 4.32 -9.99 -3.63
C THR A 17 4.29 -8.65 -2.91
N LYS A 18 3.77 -7.60 -3.55
CA LYS A 18 3.66 -6.27 -2.93
C LYS A 18 2.75 -6.28 -1.71
N ILE A 19 1.65 -7.04 -1.78
CA ILE A 19 0.74 -7.20 -0.63
C ILE A 19 1.43 -7.98 0.48
N ASN A 20 2.11 -9.08 0.14
CA ASN A 20 2.87 -9.87 1.11
C ASN A 20 3.89 -9.00 1.84
N ASP A 21 4.67 -8.21 1.11
CA ASP A 21 5.70 -7.34 1.68
C ASP A 21 5.10 -6.28 2.60
N ALA A 22 3.99 -5.67 2.21
CA ALA A 22 3.32 -4.65 3.02
C ALA A 22 2.80 -5.24 4.34
N ILE A 23 2.20 -6.44 4.29
CA ILE A 23 1.71 -7.13 5.48
C ILE A 23 2.88 -7.51 6.39
N MET A 24 3.97 -8.05 5.83
CA MET A 24 5.16 -8.40 6.59
C MET A 24 5.76 -7.19 7.32
N LYS A 25 5.84 -6.07 6.64
CA LYS A 25 6.33 -4.83 7.26
C LYS A 25 5.46 -4.38 8.42
N ALA A 26 4.14 -4.51 8.28
CA ALA A 26 3.21 -4.16 9.36
C ALA A 26 3.39 -5.08 10.57
N PHE A 27 3.55 -6.40 10.36
CA PHE A 27 3.83 -7.34 11.44
C PHE A 27 5.16 -7.01 12.13
N THR A 28 6.19 -6.73 11.36
CA THR A 28 7.52 -6.38 11.89
C THR A 28 7.45 -5.12 12.74
N ALA A 29 6.69 -4.12 12.31
CA ALA A 29 6.54 -2.86 13.03
C ALA A 29 5.88 -3.04 14.40
N THR A 30 5.02 -4.03 14.56
CA THR A 30 4.36 -4.34 15.84
C THR A 30 5.14 -5.34 16.68
N GLN A 31 6.26 -5.85 16.17
CA GLN A 31 7.07 -6.88 16.81
C GLN A 31 6.30 -8.18 17.07
N MET A 32 5.20 -8.40 16.31
CA MET A 32 4.44 -9.64 16.40
C MET A 32 5.11 -10.74 15.58
N SER A 33 5.10 -11.95 16.12
CA SER A 33 5.59 -13.13 15.40
C SER A 33 4.66 -13.47 14.23
N TYR A 34 5.25 -13.89 13.14
CA TYR A 34 4.50 -14.37 11.99
C TYR A 34 5.27 -15.48 11.28
N ASN A 35 4.57 -16.24 10.44
CA ASN A 35 5.20 -17.16 9.53
C ASN A 35 4.70 -16.87 8.11
N ASN A 36 5.39 -17.43 7.10
CA ASN A 36 5.06 -17.18 5.71
C ASN A 36 3.65 -17.65 5.35
N ASP A 37 3.19 -18.73 5.98
CA ASP A 37 1.85 -19.28 5.71
C ASP A 37 0.76 -18.30 6.12
N ILE A 38 0.90 -17.63 7.26
CA ILE A 38 -0.05 -16.61 7.71
C ILE A 38 -0.06 -15.43 6.75
N ILE A 39 1.12 -14.97 6.34
CA ILE A 39 1.23 -13.84 5.40
C ILE A 39 0.56 -14.20 4.06
N ASP A 40 0.84 -15.38 3.53
CA ASP A 40 0.25 -15.83 2.26
C ASP A 40 -1.27 -15.94 2.36
N LEU A 41 -1.77 -16.49 3.46
CA LEU A 41 -3.22 -16.62 3.68
C LEU A 41 -3.89 -15.25 3.75
N LEU A 42 -3.31 -14.30 4.48
CA LEU A 42 -3.84 -12.95 4.59
C LEU A 42 -3.83 -12.24 3.23
N ALA A 43 -2.76 -12.40 2.47
CA ALA A 43 -2.67 -11.81 1.14
C ALA A 43 -3.74 -12.37 0.18
N LEU A 44 -4.03 -13.66 0.26
CA LEU A 44 -5.09 -14.28 -0.53
C LEU A 44 -6.46 -13.77 -0.10
N ARG A 45 -6.69 -13.58 1.19
CA ARG A 45 -7.95 -13.02 1.70
C ARG A 45 -8.14 -11.58 1.24
N VAL A 46 -7.06 -10.78 1.23
CA VAL A 46 -7.09 -9.41 0.70
C VAL A 46 -7.49 -9.44 -0.77
N THR A 47 -6.88 -10.31 -1.55
CA THR A 47 -7.18 -10.45 -2.97
C THR A 47 -8.65 -10.80 -3.19
N ALA A 48 -9.18 -11.75 -2.43
CA ALA A 48 -10.59 -12.12 -2.50
C ALA A 48 -11.50 -10.95 -2.11
N ASP A 49 -11.11 -10.16 -1.12
CA ASP A 49 -11.91 -9.05 -0.61
C ASP A 49 -12.07 -7.94 -1.66
N PHE A 50 -11.01 -7.59 -2.38
CA PHE A 50 -11.10 -6.48 -3.35
C PHE A 50 -11.55 -6.90 -4.75
N GLN A 51 -11.69 -8.19 -5.03
CA GLN A 51 -12.09 -8.68 -6.37
C GLN A 51 -13.39 -8.05 -6.86
N LYS A 52 -14.35 -7.83 -5.97
CA LYS A 52 -15.63 -7.22 -6.32
C LYS A 52 -15.52 -5.76 -6.75
N LYS A 53 -14.38 -5.12 -6.50
CA LYS A 53 -14.13 -3.74 -6.91
C LYS A 53 -13.31 -3.63 -8.19
N VAL A 54 -12.85 -4.75 -8.73
CA VAL A 54 -12.14 -4.78 -10.00
C VAL A 54 -13.14 -4.56 -11.13
N GLU A 55 -12.93 -3.54 -11.94
CA GLU A 55 -13.78 -3.21 -13.10
C GLU A 55 -12.88 -3.01 -14.32
N ASN A 56 -13.26 -3.63 -15.44
CA ASN A 56 -12.52 -3.55 -16.70
C ASN A 56 -11.05 -3.94 -16.53
N ASP A 57 -10.79 -4.97 -15.71
CA ASP A 57 -9.45 -5.44 -15.37
C ASP A 57 -8.56 -4.38 -14.71
N GLU A 58 -9.17 -3.43 -13.99
CA GLU A 58 -8.47 -2.37 -13.29
C GLU A 58 -9.04 -2.18 -11.89
N ILE A 59 -8.19 -1.72 -10.97
CA ILE A 59 -8.58 -1.37 -9.59
C ILE A 59 -7.68 -0.26 -9.08
N HIS A 60 -8.23 0.67 -8.31
CA HIS A 60 -7.45 1.73 -7.67
C HIS A 60 -6.65 1.19 -6.49
N VAL A 61 -5.44 1.71 -6.32
CA VAL A 61 -4.55 1.29 -5.23
C VAL A 61 -5.18 1.52 -3.86
N GLU A 62 -5.97 2.59 -3.69
CA GLU A 62 -6.66 2.86 -2.43
C GLU A 62 -7.64 1.74 -2.06
N ASP A 63 -8.33 1.16 -3.05
CA ASP A 63 -9.27 0.06 -2.81
C ASP A 63 -8.53 -1.19 -2.30
N ILE A 64 -7.34 -1.45 -2.84
CA ILE A 64 -6.50 -2.55 -2.36
C ILE A 64 -6.05 -2.29 -0.92
N GLN A 65 -5.60 -1.07 -0.64
CA GLN A 65 -5.15 -0.68 0.70
C GLN A 65 -6.27 -0.79 1.73
N ASP A 66 -7.47 -0.36 1.37
CA ASP A 66 -8.65 -0.48 2.23
C ASP A 66 -8.96 -1.95 2.53
N SER A 67 -8.80 -2.83 1.54
CA SER A 67 -8.99 -4.27 1.74
C SER A 67 -7.94 -4.86 2.69
N VAL A 68 -6.69 -4.43 2.61
CA VAL A 68 -5.63 -4.86 3.55
C VAL A 68 -6.01 -4.50 4.97
N GLU A 69 -6.43 -3.27 5.22
CA GLU A 69 -6.84 -2.80 6.54
C GLU A 69 -8.01 -3.62 7.07
N ARG A 70 -9.02 -3.84 6.24
CA ARG A 70 -10.23 -4.58 6.63
C ARG A 70 -9.91 -6.04 6.96
N VAL A 71 -9.13 -6.71 6.13
CA VAL A 71 -8.78 -8.13 6.33
C VAL A 71 -7.95 -8.31 7.60
N LEU A 72 -6.97 -7.44 7.84
CA LEU A 72 -6.16 -7.50 9.07
C LEU A 72 -7.02 -7.31 10.31
N GLY A 73 -7.95 -6.36 10.28
CA GLY A 73 -8.87 -6.14 11.39
C GLY A 73 -9.81 -7.33 11.62
N GLN A 74 -10.38 -7.89 10.55
CA GLN A 74 -11.28 -9.05 10.64
C GLN A 74 -10.57 -10.30 11.13
N ALA A 75 -9.30 -10.46 10.83
CA ALA A 75 -8.50 -11.60 11.28
C ALA A 75 -8.08 -11.49 12.74
N GLY A 76 -8.38 -10.37 13.41
CA GLY A 76 -8.01 -10.15 14.80
C GLY A 76 -6.66 -9.49 15.00
N TYR A 77 -6.00 -9.06 13.93
CA TYR A 77 -4.70 -8.40 13.99
C TYR A 77 -4.87 -6.89 14.00
N GLU A 78 -5.57 -6.36 15.00
CA GLU A 78 -5.89 -4.93 15.08
C GLU A 78 -4.65 -4.04 15.17
N GLU A 79 -3.65 -4.46 15.94
CA GLU A 79 -2.40 -3.69 16.07
C GLU A 79 -1.63 -3.67 14.76
N VAL A 80 -1.63 -4.78 14.03
CA VAL A 80 -1.00 -4.86 12.72
C VAL A 80 -1.74 -3.96 11.73
N ALA A 81 -3.07 -3.94 11.78
CA ALA A 81 -3.88 -3.06 10.94
C ALA A 81 -3.54 -1.59 11.21
N LYS A 82 -3.40 -1.20 12.48
CA LYS A 82 -3.00 0.17 12.85
C LYS A 82 -1.61 0.51 12.31
N ALA A 83 -0.67 -0.41 12.43
CA ALA A 83 0.68 -0.23 11.89
C ALA A 83 0.65 -0.04 10.38
N TYR A 84 -0.19 -0.78 9.68
CA TYR A 84 -0.34 -0.65 8.24
C TYR A 84 -0.90 0.72 7.86
N ILE A 85 -1.90 1.21 8.60
CA ILE A 85 -2.49 2.53 8.37
C ILE A 85 -1.43 3.63 8.53
N LEU A 86 -0.61 3.53 9.58
CA LEU A 86 0.49 4.48 9.82
C LEU A 86 1.52 4.44 8.70
N TYR A 87 1.90 3.25 8.24
CA TYR A 87 2.82 3.06 7.13
C TYR A 87 2.29 3.72 5.86
N ARG A 88 1.01 3.51 5.57
CA ARG A 88 0.34 4.10 4.41
C ARG A 88 0.40 5.63 4.47
N LYS A 89 0.09 6.21 5.64
CA LYS A 89 0.14 7.66 5.85
C LYS A 89 1.54 8.22 5.73
N GLN A 90 2.53 7.53 6.28
CA GLN A 90 3.93 7.94 6.18
C GLN A 90 4.41 7.97 4.73
N ARG A 91 4.04 6.98 3.95
CA ARG A 91 4.40 6.94 2.53
C ARG A 91 3.77 8.11 1.75
N GLU A 92 2.54 8.47 2.07
CA GLU A 92 1.89 9.63 1.48
C GLU A 92 2.65 10.91 1.79
N LYS A 93 3.04 11.10 3.05
CA LYS A 93 3.83 12.26 3.48
C LYS A 93 5.18 12.31 2.75
N MET A 94 5.85 11.19 2.64
CA MET A 94 7.15 11.12 1.95
C MET A 94 7.03 11.51 0.48
N ARG A 95 5.98 11.07 -0.21
CA ARG A 95 5.73 11.45 -1.60
C ARG A 95 5.48 12.95 -1.74
N ALA A 96 4.66 13.51 -0.86
CA ALA A 96 4.39 14.95 -0.84
C ALA A 96 5.66 15.75 -0.56
N MET A 97 6.49 15.31 0.37
CA MET A 97 7.77 15.96 0.68
C MET A 97 8.74 15.91 -0.47
N LYS A 98 8.85 14.76 -1.15
CA LYS A 98 9.72 14.63 -2.32
C LYS A 98 9.28 15.57 -3.44
N SER A 99 7.99 15.65 -3.69
CA SER A 99 7.45 16.57 -4.70
C SER A 99 7.77 18.01 -4.35
N THR A 100 7.59 18.41 -3.09
CA THR A 100 7.89 19.77 -2.62
C THR A 100 9.38 20.08 -2.74
N ILE A 101 10.24 19.14 -2.38
CA ILE A 101 11.70 19.31 -2.48
C ILE A 101 12.13 19.49 -3.94
N LEU A 102 11.58 18.70 -4.84
CA LEU A 102 11.87 18.79 -6.27
C LEU A 102 11.46 20.15 -6.84
N ASP A 103 10.28 20.62 -6.49
CA ASP A 103 9.78 21.93 -6.91
C ASP A 103 10.69 23.05 -6.41
N TYR A 104 11.13 22.95 -5.15
CA TYR A 104 12.05 23.92 -4.56
C TYR A 104 13.39 23.94 -5.29
N LYS A 105 13.92 22.78 -5.64
CA LYS A 105 15.19 22.68 -6.39
C LYS A 105 15.08 23.32 -7.77
N GLU A 106 13.97 23.13 -8.46
CA GLU A 106 13.74 23.76 -9.77
C GLU A 106 13.72 25.28 -9.65
N ILE A 107 13.03 25.80 -8.62
CA ILE A 107 12.97 27.25 -8.38
C ILE A 107 14.37 27.79 -8.10
N VAL A 108 15.13 27.15 -7.23
CA VAL A 108 16.49 27.58 -6.89
C VAL A 108 17.39 27.56 -8.13
N ASN A 109 17.30 26.51 -8.95
CA ASN A 109 18.09 26.41 -10.18
C ASN A 109 17.75 27.52 -11.16
N SER A 110 16.49 27.95 -11.22
CA SER A 110 16.07 29.08 -12.05
C SER A 110 16.74 30.38 -11.63
N TYR A 111 16.93 30.58 -10.33
CA TYR A 111 17.55 31.80 -9.81
C TYR A 111 19.07 31.82 -9.92
N VAL A 112 19.71 30.65 -9.94
CA VAL A 112 21.16 30.55 -9.95
C VAL A 112 21.74 30.63 -11.38
N LYS A 113 20.93 30.45 -12.38
CA LYS A 113 21.33 30.66 -13.75
C LYS A 113 21.44 32.17 -14.06
#